data_7f1e7f6ed8d613e4c7acfe1e0efe22cd
#
_entry.id   7f1e7f6ed8d613e4c7acfe1e0efe22cd
#
_cell.length_a   1.000
_cell.length_b   1.000
_cell.length_c   1.000
_cell.angle_alpha   90.00
_cell.angle_beta   90.00
_cell.angle_gamma   90.00
#
_symmetry.space_group_name_H-M   'P 1'
#
loop_
_entity.id
_entity.type
_entity.pdbx_description
1 polymer ?
#
loop_
_entity_poly.entity_id
_entity_poly.type
_entity_poly.pdbx_seq_one_letter_code
_entity_poly.pdbx_strand_id
1 'polypeptide(L)'
;MFRDTVVERANFYMTTSLPSKAVRFLRVSVGEAAVAKVERASNALFGQRNPIFQVFAIVLYLLGVGVFFVEAAPAIPNRYVGSWQWIPIVATLAVNIVSFTLACARDPGIVDGDNVDSACALFRPDQLLFFETTCRTCQQRKPARSKHCSACGHCIQMMDHHCMWLNNCVGLGNVRYFLVFLLSFAVVCIYGSFLFATTLLELRHTRGLVDVAVWDEDVGDMVRLSLKASILLLMDENVLLAIVTVLLVVLTPAILFFAAYQFRIGMLGYTSNEESKWLSVDDAVKDGVVFCIHNKGETTIAENSASASTYELIEKADQAADVRPKTLVTHLSQIKNQYDRGAWQNLLLLLSTPATTVRPKKAHVH
;
A
#
# COMPACT_ATOMS: atom_id res chain seq x y z
N MET A 1 9.53 13.11 10.39
CA MET A 1 10.86 13.27 9.80
C MET A 1 10.84 13.65 8.31
N PHE A 2 9.69 14.00 7.73
CA PHE A 2 9.57 14.37 6.30
C PHE A 2 8.76 15.64 6.03
N ARG A 3 8.38 16.40 7.08
CA ARG A 3 7.71 17.69 6.91
C ARG A 3 8.70 18.73 6.42
N ASP A 4 8.27 19.52 5.44
CA ASP A 4 9.05 20.46 4.61
C ASP A 4 9.85 19.82 3.46
N THR A 5 9.73 18.51 3.22
CA THR A 5 10.31 17.92 2.00
C THR A 5 9.44 18.24 0.79
N VAL A 6 10.09 18.34 -0.38
CA VAL A 6 9.41 18.53 -1.68
C VAL A 6 8.33 17.48 -1.89
N VAL A 7 8.55 16.24 -1.39
CA VAL A 7 7.62 15.11 -1.51
C VAL A 7 6.34 15.33 -0.70
N GLU A 8 6.44 15.86 0.51
CA GLU A 8 5.26 16.11 1.36
C GLU A 8 4.43 17.29 0.85
N ARG A 9 5.09 18.38 0.44
CA ARG A 9 4.42 19.49 -0.25
C ARG A 9 3.73 19.03 -1.52
N ALA A 10 4.39 18.16 -2.31
CA ALA A 10 3.82 17.60 -3.51
C ALA A 10 2.62 16.70 -3.17
N ASN A 11 2.71 15.85 -2.14
CA ASN A 11 1.60 14.99 -1.72
C ASN A 11 0.41 15.81 -1.22
N PHE A 12 0.62 16.79 -0.33
CA PHE A 12 -0.44 17.70 0.13
C PHE A 12 -1.05 18.48 -1.06
N TYR A 13 -0.20 18.98 -1.96
CA TYR A 13 -0.66 19.71 -3.14
C TYR A 13 -1.50 18.81 -4.04
N MET A 14 -1.05 17.59 -4.30
CA MET A 14 -1.74 16.61 -5.17
C MET A 14 -3.03 16.07 -4.55
N THR A 15 -3.04 15.82 -3.23
CA THR A 15 -4.18 15.15 -2.57
C THR A 15 -5.25 16.13 -2.06
N THR A 16 -4.89 17.38 -1.78
CA THR A 16 -5.79 18.34 -1.14
C THR A 16 -5.94 19.63 -1.94
N SER A 17 -4.83 20.28 -2.27
CA SER A 17 -4.85 21.61 -2.89
C SER A 17 -5.22 21.54 -4.37
N LEU A 18 -4.64 20.62 -5.15
CA LEU A 18 -4.92 20.47 -6.57
C LEU A 18 -6.37 20.02 -6.84
N PRO A 19 -6.90 18.99 -6.17
CA PRO A 19 -8.29 18.60 -6.34
C PRO A 19 -9.27 19.73 -6.01
N SER A 20 -9.05 20.47 -4.90
CA SER A 20 -9.94 21.57 -4.51
C SER A 20 -9.91 22.74 -5.52
N LYS A 21 -8.75 23.08 -6.04
CA LYS A 21 -8.59 24.10 -7.10
C LYS A 21 -9.21 23.63 -8.42
N ALA A 22 -8.99 22.35 -8.79
CA ALA A 22 -9.58 21.77 -9.98
C ALA A 22 -11.11 21.76 -9.92
N VAL A 23 -11.69 21.36 -8.79
CA VAL A 23 -13.15 21.40 -8.57
C VAL A 23 -13.67 22.85 -8.63
N ARG A 24 -12.96 23.80 -8.04
CA ARG A 24 -13.33 25.22 -8.10
C ARG A 24 -13.27 25.76 -9.52
N PHE A 25 -12.23 25.42 -10.27
CA PHE A 25 -12.08 25.79 -11.68
C PHE A 25 -13.20 25.19 -12.53
N LEU A 26 -13.52 23.88 -12.34
CA LEU A 26 -14.60 23.20 -13.02
C LEU A 26 -15.97 23.84 -12.71
N ARG A 27 -16.24 24.24 -11.45
CA ARG A 27 -17.46 24.96 -11.09
C ARG A 27 -17.65 26.24 -11.87
N VAL A 28 -16.57 27.00 -12.03
CA VAL A 28 -16.60 28.27 -12.75
C VAL A 28 -16.70 28.07 -14.27
N SER A 29 -16.01 27.04 -14.80
CA SER A 29 -15.87 26.85 -16.26
C SER A 29 -17.01 26.03 -16.88
N VAL A 30 -17.57 25.06 -16.17
CA VAL A 30 -18.50 24.04 -16.71
C VAL A 30 -19.86 24.03 -16.02
N GLY A 31 -19.99 24.75 -14.90
CA GLY A 31 -21.22 24.92 -14.14
C GLY A 31 -21.47 23.84 -13.07
N GLU A 32 -22.32 24.16 -12.10
CA GLU A 32 -22.66 23.33 -10.94
C GLU A 32 -23.20 21.93 -11.30
N ALA A 33 -24.01 21.85 -12.35
CA ALA A 33 -24.62 20.57 -12.79
C ALA A 33 -23.57 19.56 -13.31
N ALA A 34 -22.53 20.04 -14.00
CA ALA A 34 -21.44 19.20 -14.48
C ALA A 34 -20.53 18.75 -13.34
N VAL A 35 -20.23 19.62 -12.38
CA VAL A 35 -19.49 19.28 -11.17
C VAL A 35 -20.23 18.22 -10.37
N ALA A 36 -21.54 18.39 -10.18
CA ALA A 36 -22.37 17.39 -9.48
C ALA A 36 -22.42 16.02 -10.19
N LYS A 37 -22.31 15.99 -11.54
CA LYS A 37 -22.16 14.74 -12.29
C LYS A 37 -20.80 14.09 -12.06
N VAL A 38 -19.72 14.87 -12.09
CA VAL A 38 -18.36 14.39 -11.82
C VAL A 38 -18.22 13.89 -10.38
N GLU A 39 -18.76 14.62 -9.40
CA GLU A 39 -18.77 14.18 -7.99
C GLU A 39 -19.57 12.89 -7.81
N ARG A 40 -20.74 12.75 -8.45
CA ARG A 40 -21.52 11.49 -8.43
C ARG A 40 -20.76 10.35 -9.08
N ALA A 41 -20.16 10.55 -10.24
CA ALA A 41 -19.35 9.53 -10.91
C ALA A 41 -18.13 9.16 -10.08
N SER A 42 -17.43 10.13 -9.48
CA SER A 42 -16.33 9.92 -8.59
C SER A 42 -16.73 9.10 -7.34
N ASN A 43 -17.87 9.46 -6.72
CA ASN A 43 -18.39 8.72 -5.57
C ASN A 43 -18.81 7.29 -5.94
N ALA A 44 -19.39 7.07 -7.12
CA ALA A 44 -19.74 5.74 -7.61
C ALA A 44 -18.49 4.88 -7.89
N LEU A 45 -17.40 5.50 -8.38
CA LEU A 45 -16.16 4.78 -8.71
C LEU A 45 -15.28 4.55 -7.47
N PHE A 46 -15.15 5.54 -6.58
CA PHE A 46 -14.17 5.54 -5.49
C PHE A 46 -14.79 5.52 -4.08
N GLY A 47 -16.04 5.98 -3.94
CA GLY A 47 -16.72 6.09 -2.65
C GLY A 47 -17.45 4.83 -2.20
N GLN A 48 -17.61 3.85 -3.08
CA GLN A 48 -18.29 2.59 -2.82
C GLN A 48 -17.43 1.41 -3.25
N ARG A 49 -17.74 0.23 -2.72
CA ARG A 49 -17.12 -1.02 -3.15
C ARG A 49 -17.46 -1.28 -4.62
N ASN A 50 -16.44 -1.28 -5.49
CA ASN A 50 -16.64 -1.35 -6.93
C ASN A 50 -15.61 -2.30 -7.57
N PRO A 51 -16.04 -3.34 -8.30
CA PRO A 51 -15.12 -4.31 -8.88
C PRO A 51 -14.37 -3.81 -10.13
N ILE A 52 -14.71 -2.64 -10.68
CA ILE A 52 -14.14 -2.14 -11.95
C ILE A 52 -12.61 -2.15 -11.93
N PHE A 53 -12.00 -1.59 -10.87
CA PHE A 53 -10.54 -1.54 -10.74
C PHE A 53 -9.92 -2.93 -10.56
N GLN A 54 -10.59 -3.80 -9.81
CA GLN A 54 -10.16 -5.19 -9.63
C GLN A 54 -10.20 -5.94 -10.97
N VAL A 55 -11.30 -5.84 -11.71
CA VAL A 55 -11.44 -6.47 -13.03
C VAL A 55 -10.40 -5.92 -14.00
N PHE A 56 -10.20 -4.61 -14.03
CA PHE A 56 -9.18 -3.98 -14.85
C PHE A 56 -7.77 -4.51 -14.53
N ALA A 57 -7.41 -4.62 -13.24
CA ALA A 57 -6.11 -5.17 -12.84
C ALA A 57 -5.95 -6.64 -13.25
N ILE A 58 -7.00 -7.45 -13.09
CA ILE A 58 -7.00 -8.86 -13.52
C ILE A 58 -6.82 -8.96 -15.04
N VAL A 59 -7.54 -8.15 -15.81
CA VAL A 59 -7.43 -8.14 -17.29
C VAL A 59 -6.01 -7.76 -17.71
N LEU A 60 -5.43 -6.69 -17.13
CA LEU A 60 -4.06 -6.29 -17.43
C LEU A 60 -3.04 -7.39 -17.08
N TYR A 61 -3.21 -8.03 -15.92
CA TYR A 61 -2.36 -9.13 -15.51
C TYR A 61 -2.44 -10.32 -16.47
N LEU A 62 -3.65 -10.73 -16.86
CA LEU A 62 -3.87 -11.83 -17.80
C LEU A 62 -3.35 -11.50 -19.20
N LEU A 63 -3.47 -10.26 -19.66
CA LEU A 63 -2.88 -9.82 -20.93
C LEU A 63 -1.34 -9.90 -20.86
N GLY A 64 -0.72 -9.42 -19.77
CA GLY A 64 0.74 -9.52 -19.61
C GLY A 64 1.24 -10.97 -19.58
N VAL A 65 0.54 -11.85 -18.86
CA VAL A 65 0.83 -13.28 -18.83
C VAL A 65 0.59 -13.92 -20.23
N GLY A 66 -0.47 -13.53 -20.91
CA GLY A 66 -0.76 -13.98 -22.28
C GLY A 66 0.36 -13.62 -23.26
N VAL A 67 0.82 -12.37 -23.24
CA VAL A 67 1.95 -11.93 -24.07
C VAL A 67 3.23 -12.71 -23.70
N PHE A 68 3.48 -12.97 -22.42
CA PHE A 68 4.59 -13.82 -22.02
C PHE A 68 4.53 -15.21 -22.69
N PHE A 69 3.37 -15.88 -22.68
CA PHE A 69 3.23 -17.20 -23.27
C PHE A 69 3.31 -17.20 -24.81
N VAL A 70 2.95 -16.10 -25.45
CA VAL A 70 3.02 -15.97 -26.91
C VAL A 70 4.42 -15.58 -27.38
N GLU A 71 5.06 -14.62 -26.73
CA GLU A 71 6.29 -13.99 -27.22
C GLU A 71 7.57 -14.51 -26.54
N ALA A 72 7.55 -14.74 -25.22
CA ALA A 72 8.76 -15.10 -24.48
C ALA A 72 8.88 -16.59 -24.19
N ALA A 73 7.79 -17.26 -23.85
CA ALA A 73 7.79 -18.69 -23.50
C ALA A 73 8.31 -19.61 -24.62
N PRO A 74 8.00 -19.38 -25.93
CA PRO A 74 8.56 -20.19 -27.01
C PRO A 74 10.10 -20.07 -27.15
N ALA A 75 10.67 -18.98 -26.64
CA ALA A 75 12.10 -18.76 -26.61
C ALA A 75 12.81 -19.40 -25.40
N ILE A 76 12.12 -20.21 -24.60
CA ILE A 76 12.69 -20.95 -23.46
C ILE A 76 12.73 -22.45 -23.79
N PRO A 77 13.92 -23.11 -23.82
CA PRO A 77 15.24 -22.58 -23.46
C PRO A 77 15.89 -21.72 -24.56
N ASN A 78 16.83 -20.84 -24.17
CA ASN A 78 17.65 -20.06 -25.10
C ASN A 78 19.10 -19.98 -24.59
N ARG A 79 19.97 -19.16 -25.23
CA ARG A 79 21.37 -18.96 -24.84
C ARG A 79 21.58 -18.54 -23.39
N TYR A 80 20.62 -17.84 -22.82
CA TYR A 80 20.71 -17.18 -21.50
C TYR A 80 19.99 -17.95 -20.41
N VAL A 81 18.95 -18.74 -20.78
CA VAL A 81 18.07 -19.44 -19.85
C VAL A 81 17.79 -20.87 -20.29
N GLY A 82 17.86 -21.81 -19.34
CA GLY A 82 17.56 -23.21 -19.58
C GLY A 82 16.07 -23.54 -19.34
N SER A 83 15.66 -24.76 -19.72
CA SER A 83 14.29 -25.27 -19.55
C SER A 83 13.85 -25.36 -18.08
N TRP A 84 14.78 -25.42 -17.13
CA TRP A 84 14.48 -25.45 -15.69
C TRP A 84 13.77 -24.17 -15.19
N GLN A 85 13.82 -23.07 -15.97
CA GLN A 85 13.11 -21.82 -15.67
C GLN A 85 11.59 -22.00 -15.57
N TRP A 86 11.03 -23.02 -16.15
CA TRP A 86 9.60 -23.31 -16.01
C TRP A 86 9.18 -23.55 -14.56
N ILE A 87 10.07 -24.05 -13.70
CA ILE A 87 9.78 -24.27 -12.27
C ILE A 87 9.53 -22.94 -11.56
N PRO A 88 10.46 -21.96 -11.54
CA PRO A 88 10.22 -20.68 -10.89
C PRO A 88 9.14 -19.83 -11.61
N ILE A 89 8.93 -19.96 -12.92
CA ILE A 89 7.83 -19.30 -13.63
C ILE A 89 6.49 -19.74 -13.04
N VAL A 90 6.23 -21.06 -13.01
CA VAL A 90 4.96 -21.58 -12.48
C VAL A 90 4.81 -21.28 -11.00
N ALA A 91 5.87 -21.44 -10.20
CA ALA A 91 5.84 -21.18 -8.78
C ALA A 91 5.52 -19.71 -8.45
N THR A 92 6.17 -18.75 -9.11
CA THR A 92 5.93 -17.32 -8.87
C THR A 92 4.54 -16.88 -9.28
N LEU A 93 4.05 -17.34 -10.44
CA LEU A 93 2.68 -17.07 -10.88
C LEU A 93 1.65 -17.69 -9.92
N ALA A 94 1.85 -18.93 -9.49
CA ALA A 94 0.95 -19.62 -8.56
C ALA A 94 0.88 -18.88 -7.20
N VAL A 95 2.02 -18.54 -6.60
CA VAL A 95 2.06 -17.79 -5.34
C VAL A 95 1.37 -16.44 -5.47
N ASN A 96 1.60 -15.73 -6.59
CA ASN A 96 0.99 -14.43 -6.83
C ASN A 96 -0.54 -14.53 -6.97
N ILE A 97 -1.04 -15.46 -7.77
CA ILE A 97 -2.49 -15.66 -7.97
C ILE A 97 -3.17 -16.08 -6.67
N VAL A 98 -2.58 -17.03 -5.94
CA VAL A 98 -3.14 -17.53 -4.67
C VAL A 98 -3.18 -16.41 -3.63
N SER A 99 -2.09 -15.67 -3.45
CA SER A 99 -2.03 -14.58 -2.46
C SER A 99 -2.98 -13.43 -2.81
N PHE A 100 -3.09 -13.05 -4.10
CA PHE A 100 -4.08 -12.08 -4.57
C PHE A 100 -5.51 -12.55 -4.27
N THR A 101 -5.85 -13.78 -4.62
CA THR A 101 -7.18 -14.37 -4.38
C THR A 101 -7.52 -14.38 -2.90
N LEU A 102 -6.56 -14.77 -2.04
CA LEU A 102 -6.74 -14.76 -0.60
C LEU A 102 -6.89 -13.34 -0.05
N ALA A 103 -6.11 -12.37 -0.52
CA ALA A 103 -6.25 -10.96 -0.12
C ALA A 103 -7.61 -10.38 -0.49
N CYS A 104 -8.17 -10.75 -1.67
CA CYS A 104 -9.49 -10.35 -2.10
C CYS A 104 -10.63 -11.02 -1.31
N ALA A 105 -10.49 -12.33 -1.03
CA ALA A 105 -11.59 -13.16 -0.53
C ALA A 105 -11.66 -13.21 0.99
N ARG A 106 -10.55 -13.05 1.72
CA ARG A 106 -10.53 -13.16 3.18
C ARG A 106 -11.15 -11.94 3.84
N ASP A 107 -11.78 -12.18 4.99
CA ASP A 107 -12.28 -11.14 5.87
C ASP A 107 -11.12 -10.25 6.33
N PRO A 108 -11.17 -8.92 6.14
CA PRO A 108 -10.12 -8.00 6.57
C PRO A 108 -10.09 -7.79 8.09
N GLY A 109 -10.98 -8.39 8.85
CA GLY A 109 -11.19 -8.19 10.29
C GLY A 109 -12.38 -7.26 10.55
N ILE A 110 -13.53 -7.58 9.98
CA ILE A 110 -14.77 -6.84 10.20
C ILE A 110 -15.15 -6.92 11.68
N VAL A 111 -15.49 -5.77 12.27
CA VAL A 111 -16.03 -5.66 13.62
C VAL A 111 -17.54 -5.65 13.56
N ASP A 112 -18.16 -6.59 14.24
CA ASP A 112 -19.61 -6.73 14.39
C ASP A 112 -20.01 -6.94 15.86
N GLY A 113 -21.31 -7.05 16.14
CA GLY A 113 -21.84 -7.25 17.50
C GLY A 113 -21.34 -8.52 18.18
N ASP A 114 -20.96 -9.55 17.42
CA ASP A 114 -20.54 -10.84 17.95
C ASP A 114 -19.05 -10.85 18.37
N ASN A 115 -18.22 -9.97 17.75
CA ASN A 115 -16.78 -9.96 17.99
C ASN A 115 -16.23 -8.65 18.59
N VAL A 116 -17.07 -7.64 18.80
CA VAL A 116 -16.65 -6.30 19.27
C VAL A 116 -15.89 -6.35 20.60
N ASP A 117 -16.29 -7.21 21.53
CA ASP A 117 -15.63 -7.32 22.83
C ASP A 117 -14.23 -7.90 22.71
N SER A 118 -14.08 -8.96 21.93
CA SER A 118 -12.77 -9.57 21.67
C SER A 118 -11.87 -8.63 20.86
N ALA A 119 -12.44 -7.87 19.92
CA ALA A 119 -11.73 -6.89 19.14
C ALA A 119 -11.23 -5.70 20.00
N CYS A 120 -12.04 -5.23 20.96
CA CYS A 120 -11.64 -4.19 21.92
C CYS A 120 -10.57 -4.69 22.91
N ALA A 121 -10.59 -5.99 23.27
CA ALA A 121 -9.59 -6.57 24.15
C ALA A 121 -8.20 -6.74 23.50
N LEU A 122 -8.12 -6.78 22.17
CA LEU A 122 -6.87 -7.05 21.45
C LEU A 122 -5.86 -5.89 21.55
N PHE A 123 -6.35 -4.66 21.47
CA PHE A 123 -5.53 -3.45 21.58
C PHE A 123 -6.20 -2.47 22.54
N ARG A 124 -5.45 -2.02 23.55
CA ARG A 124 -5.91 -0.97 24.47
C ARG A 124 -5.80 0.40 23.79
N PRO A 125 -6.77 1.32 23.99
CA PRO A 125 -6.64 2.72 23.57
C PRO A 125 -5.40 3.37 24.20
N ASP A 126 -4.70 4.19 23.43
CA ASP A 126 -3.49 4.91 23.85
C ASP A 126 -3.79 6.34 24.34
N GLN A 127 -5.05 6.76 24.30
CA GLN A 127 -5.53 8.09 24.66
C GLN A 127 -4.88 9.25 23.86
N LEU A 128 -4.15 8.92 22.79
CA LEU A 128 -3.53 9.88 21.87
C LEU A 128 -4.02 9.72 20.44
N LEU A 129 -3.87 8.53 19.86
CA LEU A 129 -4.37 8.21 18.52
C LEU A 129 -5.76 7.57 18.57
N PHE A 130 -6.05 6.84 19.65
CA PHE A 130 -7.25 6.04 19.82
C PHE A 130 -7.83 6.26 21.23
N PHE A 131 -9.09 6.71 21.24
CA PHE A 131 -9.89 6.91 22.43
C PHE A 131 -10.98 5.86 22.48
N GLU A 132 -11.53 5.63 23.67
CA GLU A 132 -12.78 4.85 23.82
C GLU A 132 -13.93 5.63 23.19
N THR A 133 -14.38 5.16 22.04
CA THR A 133 -15.44 5.82 21.27
C THR A 133 -16.39 4.81 20.66
N THR A 134 -17.58 5.28 20.29
CA THR A 134 -18.57 4.52 19.52
C THR A 134 -18.54 4.96 18.06
N CYS A 135 -18.58 4.00 17.15
CA CYS A 135 -18.73 4.30 15.73
C CYS A 135 -20.12 4.85 15.44
N ARG A 136 -20.21 6.07 14.91
CA ARG A 136 -21.51 6.73 14.62
C ARG A 136 -22.35 5.99 13.58
N THR A 137 -21.70 5.26 12.66
CA THR A 137 -22.39 4.50 11.60
C THR A 137 -22.79 3.10 12.07
N CYS A 138 -21.87 2.37 12.70
CA CYS A 138 -22.12 0.99 13.14
C CYS A 138 -22.82 0.92 14.49
N GLN A 139 -22.93 2.05 15.24
CA GLN A 139 -23.56 2.15 16.58
C GLN A 139 -22.98 1.15 17.61
N GLN A 140 -21.70 0.82 17.51
CA GLN A 140 -20.99 -0.13 18.36
C GLN A 140 -19.65 0.44 18.84
N ARG A 141 -19.11 -0.10 19.94
CA ARG A 141 -17.78 0.28 20.43
C ARG A 141 -16.75 0.14 19.32
N LYS A 142 -15.84 1.09 19.25
CA LYS A 142 -14.80 1.14 18.21
C LYS A 142 -13.48 0.65 18.80
N PRO A 143 -12.99 -0.54 18.44
CA PRO A 143 -11.72 -1.02 18.92
C PRO A 143 -10.57 -0.07 18.58
N ALA A 144 -9.57 0.02 19.45
CA ALA A 144 -8.33 0.73 19.12
C ALA A 144 -7.71 0.15 17.84
N ARG A 145 -7.00 0.97 17.07
CA ARG A 145 -6.44 0.65 15.75
C ARG A 145 -7.49 0.31 14.68
N SER A 146 -8.79 0.44 14.97
CA SER A 146 -9.84 0.24 13.96
C SER A 146 -10.24 1.54 13.28
N LYS A 147 -10.81 1.41 12.09
CA LYS A 147 -11.43 2.52 11.35
C LYS A 147 -12.68 2.03 10.63
N HIS A 148 -13.72 2.87 10.62
CA HIS A 148 -14.87 2.65 9.76
C HIS A 148 -14.50 2.92 8.30
N CYS A 149 -14.74 1.97 7.43
CA CYS A 149 -14.58 2.12 5.99
C CYS A 149 -15.93 2.47 5.37
N SER A 150 -16.07 3.68 4.79
CA SER A 150 -17.29 4.10 4.10
C SER A 150 -17.62 3.24 2.88
N ALA A 151 -16.60 2.77 2.14
CA ALA A 151 -16.80 1.93 0.98
C ALA A 151 -17.31 0.52 1.31
N CYS A 152 -16.87 -0.05 2.47
CA CYS A 152 -17.32 -1.37 2.91
C CYS A 152 -18.49 -1.34 3.89
N GLY A 153 -18.81 -0.18 4.50
CA GLY A 153 -19.89 -0.01 5.47
C GLY A 153 -19.62 -0.61 6.86
N HIS A 154 -18.37 -1.00 7.18
CA HIS A 154 -18.01 -1.67 8.42
C HIS A 154 -16.76 -1.07 9.08
N CYS A 155 -16.64 -1.24 10.40
CA CYS A 155 -15.38 -1.03 11.11
C CYS A 155 -14.45 -2.21 10.86
N ILE A 156 -13.18 -1.94 10.58
CA ILE A 156 -12.15 -2.95 10.29
C ILE A 156 -11.08 -2.87 11.38
N GLN A 157 -10.72 -4.01 11.97
CA GLN A 157 -9.66 -4.12 12.97
C GLN A 157 -8.30 -3.83 12.33
N MET A 158 -7.47 -3.02 13.00
CA MET A 158 -6.14 -2.64 12.55
C MET A 158 -6.14 -2.28 11.05
N MET A 159 -7.11 -1.39 10.68
CA MET A 159 -7.31 -1.01 9.29
C MET A 159 -6.08 -0.31 8.73
N ASP A 160 -5.57 -0.81 7.62
CA ASP A 160 -4.53 -0.14 6.85
C ASP A 160 -5.16 0.82 5.82
N HIS A 161 -5.82 0.30 4.82
CA HIS A 161 -6.55 1.07 3.80
C HIS A 161 -7.66 0.25 3.12
N HIS A 162 -8.54 0.93 2.39
CA HIS A 162 -9.41 0.26 1.41
C HIS A 162 -8.68 0.15 0.08
N CYS A 163 -8.43 -1.06 -0.38
CA CYS A 163 -7.69 -1.31 -1.61
C CYS A 163 -8.66 -1.54 -2.78
N MET A 164 -8.74 -0.58 -3.71
CA MET A 164 -9.61 -0.69 -4.88
C MET A 164 -9.20 -1.84 -5.82
N TRP A 165 -7.90 -2.16 -5.89
CA TRP A 165 -7.36 -3.25 -6.69
C TRP A 165 -7.76 -4.64 -6.17
N LEU A 166 -7.95 -4.77 -4.86
CA LEU A 166 -8.46 -5.98 -4.20
C LEU A 166 -9.99 -5.97 -4.08
N ASN A 167 -10.61 -4.82 -4.27
CA ASN A 167 -12.01 -4.54 -3.95
C ASN A 167 -12.35 -5.00 -2.52
N ASN A 168 -11.43 -4.77 -1.59
CA ASN A 168 -11.51 -5.17 -0.19
C ASN A 168 -10.69 -4.21 0.70
N CYS A 169 -11.00 -4.14 1.98
CA CYS A 169 -10.11 -3.52 2.94
C CYS A 169 -8.90 -4.40 3.21
N VAL A 170 -7.76 -3.77 3.53
CA VAL A 170 -6.61 -4.41 4.14
C VAL A 170 -6.63 -4.09 5.62
N GLY A 171 -6.65 -5.12 6.45
CA GLY A 171 -6.69 -5.03 7.91
C GLY A 171 -6.15 -6.28 8.55
N LEU A 172 -6.34 -6.44 9.87
CA LEU A 172 -5.74 -7.50 10.67
C LEU A 172 -5.97 -8.91 10.07
N GLY A 173 -7.14 -9.15 9.48
CA GLY A 173 -7.53 -10.48 9.00
C GLY A 173 -6.85 -10.91 7.69
N ASN A 174 -6.47 -9.98 6.83
CA ASN A 174 -5.95 -10.29 5.49
C ASN A 174 -4.63 -9.61 5.13
N VAL A 175 -4.06 -8.76 5.97
CA VAL A 175 -2.80 -8.04 5.71
C VAL A 175 -1.65 -8.97 5.31
N ARG A 176 -1.55 -10.16 5.91
CA ARG A 176 -0.53 -11.17 5.55
C ARG A 176 -0.61 -11.59 4.09
N TYR A 177 -1.81 -11.81 3.57
CA TYR A 177 -2.01 -12.18 2.17
C TYR A 177 -1.70 -11.02 1.24
N PHE A 178 -2.03 -9.81 1.66
CA PHE A 178 -1.67 -8.59 0.94
C PHE A 178 -0.15 -8.41 0.85
N LEU A 179 0.59 -8.59 1.94
CA LEU A 179 2.05 -8.47 1.95
C LEU A 179 2.71 -9.55 1.08
N VAL A 180 2.23 -10.80 1.15
CA VAL A 180 2.72 -11.89 0.28
C VAL A 180 2.38 -11.61 -1.19
N PHE A 181 1.17 -11.12 -1.48
CA PHE A 181 0.79 -10.69 -2.84
C PHE A 181 1.72 -9.60 -3.36
N LEU A 182 1.97 -8.57 -2.57
CA LEU A 182 2.80 -7.45 -2.97
C LEU A 182 4.25 -7.87 -3.24
N LEU A 183 4.82 -8.71 -2.38
CA LEU A 183 6.17 -9.25 -2.56
C LEU A 183 6.25 -10.18 -3.78
N SER A 184 5.29 -11.10 -3.91
CA SER A 184 5.25 -12.02 -5.06
C SER A 184 5.04 -11.27 -6.38
N PHE A 185 4.26 -10.18 -6.38
CA PHE A 185 4.07 -9.35 -7.56
C PHE A 185 5.34 -8.59 -7.94
N ALA A 186 6.11 -8.09 -6.97
CA ALA A 186 7.43 -7.53 -7.22
C ALA A 186 8.37 -8.57 -7.85
N VAL A 187 8.35 -9.82 -7.37
CA VAL A 187 9.13 -10.92 -7.95
C VAL A 187 8.68 -11.21 -9.39
N VAL A 188 7.36 -11.26 -9.66
CA VAL A 188 6.83 -11.44 -11.03
C VAL A 188 7.32 -10.33 -11.95
N CYS A 189 7.30 -9.07 -11.51
CA CYS A 189 7.78 -7.94 -12.31
C CYS A 189 9.28 -8.02 -12.61
N ILE A 190 10.11 -8.30 -11.60
CA ILE A 190 11.58 -8.42 -11.77
C ILE A 190 11.91 -9.60 -12.67
N TYR A 191 11.34 -10.76 -12.36
CA TYR A 191 11.63 -11.99 -13.09
C TYR A 191 11.07 -11.95 -14.51
N GLY A 192 9.87 -11.38 -14.70
CA GLY A 192 9.32 -11.10 -16.01
C GLY A 192 10.23 -10.18 -16.83
N SER A 193 10.70 -9.07 -16.24
CA SER A 193 11.66 -8.17 -16.91
C SER A 193 12.93 -8.91 -17.36
N PHE A 194 13.46 -9.80 -16.53
CA PHE A 194 14.60 -10.63 -16.87
C PHE A 194 14.31 -11.56 -18.05
N LEU A 195 13.18 -12.27 -18.04
CA LEU A 195 12.81 -13.20 -19.12
C LEU A 195 12.56 -12.47 -20.46
N PHE A 196 11.87 -11.32 -20.42
CA PHE A 196 11.67 -10.50 -21.63
C PHE A 196 12.99 -9.94 -22.18
N ALA A 197 13.91 -9.53 -21.30
CA ALA A 197 15.23 -9.08 -21.70
C ALA A 197 16.03 -10.21 -22.38
N THR A 198 16.02 -11.43 -21.83
CA THR A 198 16.69 -12.57 -22.45
C THR A 198 16.06 -12.96 -23.79
N THR A 199 14.75 -12.82 -23.95
CA THR A 199 14.04 -13.02 -25.21
C THR A 199 14.49 -12.01 -26.28
N LEU A 200 14.57 -10.72 -25.93
CA LEU A 200 15.07 -9.69 -26.86
C LEU A 200 16.52 -9.93 -27.28
N LEU A 201 17.37 -10.37 -26.33
CA LEU A 201 18.76 -10.73 -26.63
C LEU A 201 18.86 -11.95 -27.54
N GLU A 202 18.01 -12.96 -27.32
CA GLU A 202 17.96 -14.15 -28.23
C GLU A 202 17.45 -13.78 -29.61
N LEU A 203 16.40 -12.94 -29.71
CA LEU A 203 15.92 -12.42 -30.99
C LEU A 203 17.03 -11.67 -31.76
N ARG A 204 17.85 -10.87 -31.04
CA ARG A 204 18.99 -10.17 -31.63
C ARG A 204 19.97 -11.14 -32.28
N HIS A 205 20.23 -12.29 -31.65
CA HIS A 205 21.10 -13.34 -32.20
C HIS A 205 20.43 -14.07 -33.35
N THR A 206 19.22 -14.53 -33.18
CA THR A 206 18.51 -15.35 -34.21
C THR A 206 18.20 -14.56 -35.48
N ARG A 207 18.01 -13.23 -35.36
CA ARG A 207 17.85 -12.32 -36.51
C ARG A 207 19.19 -11.86 -37.13
N GLY A 208 20.33 -12.32 -36.58
CA GLY A 208 21.66 -11.96 -37.08
C GLY A 208 22.09 -10.50 -36.83
N LEU A 209 21.34 -9.76 -35.98
CA LEU A 209 21.59 -8.33 -35.75
C LEU A 209 22.88 -8.03 -34.94
N VAL A 210 23.57 -9.06 -34.48
CA VAL A 210 24.84 -8.92 -33.73
C VAL A 210 25.99 -8.44 -34.65
N ASP A 211 25.99 -8.93 -35.91
CA ASP A 211 27.08 -8.71 -36.84
C ASP A 211 26.70 -7.76 -38.00
N VAL A 212 25.48 -7.17 -37.93
CA VAL A 212 25.05 -6.20 -38.93
C VAL A 212 25.88 -4.92 -38.76
N ALA A 213 26.45 -4.45 -39.87
CA ALA A 213 27.04 -3.12 -39.97
C ALA A 213 26.11 -2.22 -40.78
N VAL A 214 25.97 -0.98 -40.35
CA VAL A 214 25.17 0.06 -40.98
C VAL A 214 26.09 1.24 -41.32
N TRP A 215 25.77 1.96 -42.37
CA TRP A 215 26.51 3.17 -42.70
C TRP A 215 26.16 4.26 -41.71
N ASP A 216 27.17 4.83 -41.06
CA ASP A 216 27.02 5.93 -40.11
C ASP A 216 27.51 7.22 -40.81
N GLU A 217 26.58 8.15 -41.00
CA GLU A 217 26.87 9.42 -41.69
C GLU A 217 27.81 10.30 -40.89
N ASP A 218 27.78 10.24 -39.53
CA ASP A 218 28.63 11.07 -38.68
C ASP A 218 30.08 10.57 -38.68
N VAL A 219 30.26 9.25 -38.80
CA VAL A 219 31.59 8.59 -38.84
C VAL A 219 32.12 8.47 -40.29
N GLY A 220 31.23 8.42 -41.29
CA GLY A 220 31.56 8.23 -42.70
C GLY A 220 32.10 6.82 -43.02
N ASP A 221 31.72 5.81 -42.23
CA ASP A 221 32.15 4.39 -42.36
C ASP A 221 31.04 3.43 -41.93
N MET A 222 31.27 2.15 -42.18
CA MET A 222 30.41 1.05 -41.74
C MET A 222 30.64 0.75 -40.25
N VAL A 223 29.65 1.02 -39.43
CA VAL A 223 29.72 0.78 -37.98
C VAL A 223 28.79 -0.37 -37.58
N ARG A 224 29.21 -1.23 -36.64
CA ARG A 224 28.33 -2.29 -36.11
C ARG A 224 27.11 -1.72 -35.45
N LEU A 225 25.94 -2.33 -35.73
CA LEU A 225 24.68 -1.94 -35.11
C LEU A 225 24.78 -2.05 -33.58
N SER A 226 24.56 -0.94 -32.88
CA SER A 226 24.65 -0.88 -31.41
C SER A 226 23.60 -1.79 -30.76
N LEU A 227 23.86 -2.24 -29.51
CA LEU A 227 22.87 -3.00 -28.75
C LEU A 227 21.55 -2.23 -28.63
N LYS A 228 21.63 -0.92 -28.31
CA LYS A 228 20.46 -0.05 -28.19
C LYS A 228 19.65 -0.01 -29.49
N ALA A 229 20.31 0.23 -30.62
CA ALA A 229 19.63 0.32 -31.90
C ALA A 229 18.98 -1.02 -32.31
N SER A 230 19.67 -2.15 -32.11
CA SER A 230 19.11 -3.46 -32.39
C SER A 230 17.91 -3.82 -31.51
N ILE A 231 17.94 -3.46 -30.20
CA ILE A 231 16.79 -3.66 -29.32
C ILE A 231 15.61 -2.78 -29.71
N LEU A 232 15.82 -1.50 -30.04
CA LEU A 232 14.76 -0.62 -30.51
C LEU A 232 14.12 -1.13 -31.81
N LEU A 233 14.91 -1.61 -32.75
CA LEU A 233 14.42 -2.23 -33.99
C LEU A 233 13.54 -3.46 -33.68
N LEU A 234 13.99 -4.35 -32.80
CA LEU A 234 13.22 -5.53 -32.40
C LEU A 234 11.92 -5.17 -31.67
N MET A 235 11.93 -4.11 -30.86
CA MET A 235 10.74 -3.60 -30.19
C MET A 235 9.74 -2.99 -31.17
N ASP A 236 10.20 -2.34 -32.24
CA ASP A 236 9.34 -1.83 -33.31
C ASP A 236 8.67 -2.96 -34.10
N GLU A 237 9.41 -4.03 -34.40
CA GLU A 237 8.88 -5.23 -35.07
C GLU A 237 7.92 -6.06 -34.16
N ASN A 238 8.14 -6.05 -32.83
CA ASN A 238 7.40 -6.88 -31.88
C ASN A 238 6.68 -5.97 -30.84
N VAL A 239 5.64 -5.28 -31.28
CA VAL A 239 4.94 -4.24 -30.52
C VAL A 239 4.40 -4.75 -29.16
N LEU A 240 3.84 -5.97 -29.11
CA LEU A 240 3.32 -6.53 -27.85
C LEU A 240 4.43 -6.79 -26.84
N LEU A 241 5.55 -7.36 -27.31
CA LEU A 241 6.76 -7.56 -26.52
C LEU A 241 7.29 -6.22 -25.98
N ALA A 242 7.32 -5.19 -26.82
CA ALA A 242 7.75 -3.85 -26.46
C ALA A 242 6.87 -3.24 -25.37
N ILE A 243 5.54 -3.25 -25.56
CA ILE A 243 4.59 -2.69 -24.60
C ILE A 243 4.76 -3.34 -23.22
N VAL A 244 4.80 -4.69 -23.15
CA VAL A 244 4.94 -5.38 -21.86
C VAL A 244 6.32 -5.14 -21.25
N THR A 245 7.39 -5.10 -22.04
CA THR A 245 8.74 -4.79 -21.55
C THR A 245 8.79 -3.40 -20.92
N VAL A 246 8.27 -2.38 -21.60
CA VAL A 246 8.22 -1.00 -21.08
C VAL A 246 7.35 -0.94 -19.82
N LEU A 247 6.19 -1.60 -19.83
CA LEU A 247 5.29 -1.64 -18.67
C LEU A 247 5.99 -2.25 -17.45
N LEU A 248 6.69 -3.37 -17.62
CA LEU A 248 7.43 -4.01 -16.53
C LEU A 248 8.58 -3.13 -16.01
N VAL A 249 9.32 -2.45 -16.89
CA VAL A 249 10.40 -1.52 -16.50
C VAL A 249 9.86 -0.38 -15.65
N VAL A 250 8.66 0.14 -15.97
CA VAL A 250 8.02 1.23 -15.20
C VAL A 250 7.37 0.71 -13.90
N LEU A 251 6.68 -0.43 -13.94
CA LEU A 251 5.98 -0.98 -12.78
C LEU A 251 6.94 -1.54 -11.73
N THR A 252 8.04 -2.16 -12.12
CA THR A 252 8.98 -2.80 -11.18
C THR A 252 9.45 -1.84 -10.08
N PRO A 253 10.03 -0.66 -10.36
CA PRO A 253 10.45 0.26 -9.31
C PRO A 253 9.27 0.78 -8.47
N ALA A 254 8.11 1.02 -9.08
CA ALA A 254 6.94 1.49 -8.36
C ALA A 254 6.42 0.45 -7.34
N ILE A 255 6.34 -0.81 -7.75
CA ILE A 255 5.91 -1.92 -6.87
C ILE A 255 6.95 -2.19 -5.78
N LEU A 256 8.24 -2.16 -6.11
CA LEU A 256 9.32 -2.32 -5.13
C LEU A 256 9.28 -1.22 -4.07
N PHE A 257 9.10 0.03 -4.49
CA PHE A 257 8.98 1.16 -3.57
C PHE A 257 7.76 1.00 -2.66
N PHE A 258 6.61 0.64 -3.22
CA PHE A 258 5.38 0.42 -2.45
C PHE A 258 5.50 -0.77 -1.50
N ALA A 259 6.11 -1.88 -1.93
CA ALA A 259 6.38 -3.02 -1.07
C ALA A 259 7.31 -2.63 0.09
N ALA A 260 8.43 -1.96 -0.20
CA ALA A 260 9.37 -1.50 0.81
C ALA A 260 8.71 -0.56 1.82
N TYR A 261 7.85 0.35 1.36
CA TYR A 261 7.06 1.24 2.21
C TYR A 261 6.14 0.44 3.14
N GLN A 262 5.35 -0.50 2.63
CA GLN A 262 4.41 -1.30 3.42
C GLN A 262 5.13 -2.17 4.47
N PHE A 263 6.24 -2.80 4.09
CA PHE A 263 7.07 -3.54 5.04
C PHE A 263 7.69 -2.63 6.10
N ARG A 264 8.18 -1.45 5.72
CA ARG A 264 8.76 -0.47 6.64
C ARG A 264 7.75 -0.02 7.69
N ILE A 265 6.56 0.43 7.30
CA ILE A 265 5.53 0.87 8.27
C ILE A 265 5.08 -0.30 9.15
N GLY A 266 4.93 -1.50 8.58
CA GLY A 266 4.63 -2.70 9.34
C GLY A 266 5.69 -3.03 10.40
N MET A 267 6.98 -2.97 10.07
CA MET A 267 8.08 -3.17 11.03
C MET A 267 8.12 -2.09 12.13
N LEU A 268 7.69 -0.87 11.83
CA LEU A 268 7.56 0.22 12.82
C LEU A 268 6.29 0.12 13.68
N GLY A 269 5.49 -0.94 13.49
CA GLY A 269 4.25 -1.15 14.23
C GLY A 269 3.09 -0.24 13.83
N TYR A 270 3.15 0.38 12.63
CA TYR A 270 2.10 1.24 12.09
C TYR A 270 1.27 0.55 11.02
N THR A 271 0.11 1.13 10.75
CA THR A 271 -0.64 0.97 9.49
C THR A 271 -0.57 2.28 8.70
N SER A 272 -0.88 2.25 7.41
CA SER A 272 -0.93 3.47 6.57
C SER A 272 -1.93 4.49 7.16
N ASN A 273 -3.04 4.02 7.72
CA ASN A 273 -4.01 4.88 8.41
C ASN A 273 -3.45 5.49 9.71
N GLU A 274 -2.61 4.77 10.44
CA GLU A 274 -1.99 5.26 11.67
C GLU A 274 -0.87 6.25 11.38
N GLU A 275 -0.09 6.04 10.32
CA GLU A 275 0.95 7.00 9.91
C GLU A 275 0.35 8.39 9.65
N SER A 276 -0.82 8.45 8.97
CA SER A 276 -1.50 9.73 8.74
C SER A 276 -1.95 10.43 10.03
N LYS A 277 -2.30 9.65 11.07
CA LYS A 277 -2.64 10.20 12.40
C LYS A 277 -1.40 10.69 13.13
N TRP A 278 -0.27 9.96 13.04
CA TRP A 278 0.99 10.40 13.63
C TRP A 278 1.48 11.71 13.02
N LEU A 279 1.23 11.97 11.75
CA LEU A 279 1.49 13.30 11.15
C LEU A 279 0.67 14.40 11.82
N SER A 280 -0.60 14.13 12.17
CA SER A 280 -1.45 15.10 12.90
C SER A 280 -0.96 15.33 14.33
N VAL A 281 -0.43 14.28 14.99
CA VAL A 281 0.19 14.41 16.33
C VAL A 281 1.48 15.23 16.24
N ASP A 282 2.30 15.03 15.23
CA ASP A 282 3.50 15.82 15.00
C ASP A 282 3.19 17.32 14.81
N ASP A 283 2.06 17.64 14.16
CA ASP A 283 1.56 19.01 14.07
C ASP A 283 1.16 19.56 15.43
N ALA A 284 0.40 18.80 16.20
CA ALA A 284 -0.01 19.18 17.53
C ALA A 284 1.20 19.38 18.48
N VAL A 285 2.27 18.59 18.32
CA VAL A 285 3.54 18.78 19.04
C VAL A 285 4.19 20.11 18.65
N LYS A 286 4.25 20.43 17.37
CA LYS A 286 4.79 21.71 16.88
C LYS A 286 3.98 22.91 17.37
N ASP A 287 2.66 22.75 17.47
CA ASP A 287 1.76 23.77 17.99
C ASP A 287 1.84 23.93 19.52
N GLY A 288 2.57 23.05 20.22
CA GLY A 288 2.77 23.09 21.68
C GLY A 288 1.51 22.73 22.48
N VAL A 289 0.69 21.81 21.96
CA VAL A 289 -0.56 21.38 22.61
C VAL A 289 -0.53 19.93 23.11
N VAL A 290 0.59 19.23 22.95
CA VAL A 290 0.78 17.84 23.42
C VAL A 290 1.56 17.83 24.72
N PHE A 291 0.99 17.19 25.74
CA PHE A 291 1.60 17.08 27.06
C PHE A 291 1.71 15.62 27.51
N CYS A 292 2.80 15.30 28.18
CA CYS A 292 2.96 14.07 28.94
C CYS A 292 2.42 14.29 30.34
N ILE A 293 1.40 13.55 30.75
CA ILE A 293 0.77 13.62 32.05
C ILE A 293 1.47 12.63 32.98
N HIS A 294 1.93 13.14 34.16
CA HIS A 294 2.57 12.32 35.17
C HIS A 294 1.54 11.94 36.25
N ASN A 295 1.07 10.70 36.23
CA ASN A 295 0.17 10.21 37.27
C ASN A 295 0.92 10.03 38.59
N LYS A 296 0.67 10.91 39.57
CA LYS A 296 1.10 10.71 40.95
C LYS A 296 0.17 9.68 41.60
N GLY A 297 0.63 8.41 41.71
CA GLY A 297 -0.07 7.48 42.59
C GLY A 297 -0.16 6.01 42.20
N GLU A 298 0.78 5.40 41.47
CA GLU A 298 0.94 3.95 41.46
C GLU A 298 2.36 3.54 41.84
N THR A 299 2.67 3.70 43.16
CA THR A 299 3.70 2.94 43.83
C THR A 299 3.09 1.59 44.23
N THR A 300 2.96 0.67 43.30
CA THR A 300 2.76 -0.75 43.62
C THR A 300 3.68 -1.58 42.73
N ILE A 301 4.78 -1.95 43.34
CA ILE A 301 5.57 -3.18 43.18
C ILE A 301 5.11 -4.09 42.02
N ALA A 302 5.67 -3.83 40.83
CA ALA A 302 5.94 -4.81 39.82
C ALA A 302 7.09 -4.28 38.96
N GLU A 303 8.30 -4.69 39.29
CA GLU A 303 9.48 -4.56 38.46
C GLU A 303 9.16 -5.19 37.08
N ASN A 304 8.98 -4.37 36.07
CA ASN A 304 8.93 -4.60 34.62
C ASN A 304 7.76 -3.95 33.85
N SER A 305 7.00 -3.02 34.46
CA SER A 305 6.12 -2.15 33.67
C SER A 305 6.68 -0.73 33.68
N ALA A 306 7.19 -0.28 32.53
CA ALA A 306 7.47 1.14 32.32
C ALA A 306 6.25 1.93 32.72
N SER A 307 6.41 2.90 33.65
CA SER A 307 5.34 3.79 34.09
C SER A 307 4.57 4.28 32.86
N ALA A 308 3.28 4.00 32.82
CA ALA A 308 2.44 4.37 31.67
C ALA A 308 2.29 5.88 31.66
N SER A 309 3.19 6.57 30.98
CA SER A 309 3.05 8.00 30.68
C SER A 309 1.88 8.13 29.72
N THR A 310 0.87 8.86 30.12
CA THR A 310 -0.28 9.18 29.27
C THR A 310 0.00 10.49 28.55
N TYR A 311 -0.22 10.51 27.24
CA TYR A 311 -0.09 11.73 26.43
C TYR A 311 -1.48 12.30 26.16
N GLU A 312 -1.65 13.60 26.34
CA GLU A 312 -2.91 14.28 26.11
C GLU A 312 -2.73 15.55 25.27
N LEU A 313 -3.76 15.86 24.47
CA LEU A 313 -3.89 17.10 23.74
C LEU A 313 -4.61 18.11 24.63
N ILE A 314 -3.95 19.22 24.99
CA ILE A 314 -4.53 20.28 25.79
C ILE A 314 -4.52 21.57 24.96
N GLU A 315 -5.71 22.09 24.67
CA GLU A 315 -5.84 23.35 23.93
C GLU A 315 -5.17 24.49 24.66
N LYS A 316 -4.63 25.48 23.95
CA LYS A 316 -3.90 26.62 24.55
C LYS A 316 -4.74 27.41 25.57
N ALA A 317 -6.05 27.46 25.36
CA ALA A 317 -6.97 28.12 26.27
C ALA A 317 -7.08 27.40 27.64
N ASP A 318 -6.94 26.06 27.65
CA ASP A 318 -7.14 25.24 28.85
C ASP A 318 -5.83 24.92 29.59
N GLN A 319 -4.67 25.27 29.01
CA GLN A 319 -3.36 24.94 29.58
C GLN A 319 -3.12 25.54 30.96
N ALA A 320 -3.64 26.74 31.21
CA ALA A 320 -3.52 27.42 32.51
C ALA A 320 -4.48 26.87 33.57
N ALA A 321 -5.62 26.33 33.17
CA ALA A 321 -6.63 25.77 34.05
C ALA A 321 -6.32 24.33 34.51
N ASP A 322 -5.50 23.61 33.76
CA ASP A 322 -5.13 22.23 34.08
C ASP A 322 -3.94 22.16 35.06
N VAL A 323 -4.24 21.81 36.29
CA VAL A 323 -3.29 21.78 37.43
C VAL A 323 -2.51 20.46 37.55
N ARG A 324 -2.77 19.49 36.70
CA ARG A 324 -2.06 18.18 36.70
C ARG A 324 -0.58 18.36 36.41
N PRO A 325 0.32 17.58 37.06
CA PRO A 325 1.74 17.60 36.74
C PRO A 325 1.93 17.10 35.29
N LYS A 326 2.38 18.00 34.43
CA LYS A 326 2.50 17.76 33.01
C LYS A 326 3.81 18.33 32.43
N THR A 327 4.37 17.67 31.44
CA THR A 327 5.55 18.13 30.70
C THR A 327 5.17 18.34 29.26
N LEU A 328 5.51 19.50 28.69
CA LEU A 328 5.29 19.78 27.28
C LEU A 328 6.16 18.84 26.42
N VAL A 329 5.54 18.19 25.44
CA VAL A 329 6.24 17.41 24.45
C VAL A 329 6.73 18.35 23.34
N THR A 330 8.03 18.40 23.14
CA THR A 330 8.67 19.30 22.17
C THR A 330 9.07 18.60 20.88
N HIS A 331 9.19 17.26 20.89
CA HIS A 331 9.54 16.44 19.75
C HIS A 331 8.74 15.14 19.74
N LEU A 332 8.31 14.70 18.54
CA LEU A 332 7.57 13.46 18.35
C LEU A 332 8.33 12.23 18.89
N SER A 333 9.67 12.25 18.85
CA SER A 333 10.53 11.17 19.37
C SER A 333 10.40 10.92 20.88
N GLN A 334 9.83 11.87 21.65
CA GLN A 334 9.53 11.72 23.06
C GLN A 334 8.28 10.87 23.31
N ILE A 335 7.43 10.69 22.26
CA ILE A 335 6.22 9.89 22.34
C ILE A 335 6.53 8.46 21.90
N LYS A 336 6.34 7.51 22.81
CA LYS A 336 6.51 6.09 22.49
C LYS A 336 5.21 5.55 21.89
N ASN A 337 5.31 4.92 20.73
CA ASN A 337 4.19 4.16 20.17
C ASN A 337 3.96 2.91 21.04
N GLN A 338 2.84 2.85 21.77
CA GLN A 338 2.55 1.69 22.63
C GLN A 338 2.27 0.39 21.83
N TYR A 339 2.00 0.49 20.54
CA TYR A 339 1.76 -0.67 19.67
C TYR A 339 3.03 -1.20 19.02
N ASP A 340 4.15 -0.50 19.16
CA ASP A 340 5.44 -0.95 18.67
C ASP A 340 6.06 -1.98 19.64
N ARG A 341 6.17 -3.20 19.19
CA ARG A 341 6.76 -4.35 19.91
C ARG A 341 8.20 -4.66 19.48
N GLY A 342 8.77 -3.81 18.62
CA GLY A 342 10.00 -4.06 17.90
C GLY A 342 9.78 -4.72 16.55
N ALA A 343 10.64 -4.38 15.57
CA ALA A 343 10.45 -4.67 14.15
C ALA A 343 10.09 -6.14 13.84
N TRP A 344 10.78 -7.09 14.47
CA TRP A 344 10.51 -8.51 14.26
C TRP A 344 9.15 -8.95 14.81
N GLN A 345 8.81 -8.52 16.03
CA GLN A 345 7.53 -8.88 16.65
C GLN A 345 6.35 -8.21 15.95
N ASN A 346 6.53 -6.99 15.45
CA ASN A 346 5.54 -6.31 14.65
C ASN A 346 5.28 -7.08 13.33
N LEU A 347 6.34 -7.51 12.66
CA LEU A 347 6.22 -8.32 11.45
C LEU A 347 5.54 -9.68 11.73
N LEU A 348 5.92 -10.36 12.82
CA LEU A 348 5.26 -11.59 13.24
C LEU A 348 3.78 -11.39 13.53
N LEU A 349 3.38 -10.28 14.16
CA LEU A 349 1.97 -9.94 14.37
C LEU A 349 1.21 -9.87 13.04
N LEU A 350 1.79 -9.21 12.03
CA LEU A 350 1.17 -9.09 10.70
C LEU A 350 1.04 -10.45 9.99
N LEU A 351 2.01 -11.35 10.18
CA LEU A 351 2.05 -12.64 9.49
C LEU A 351 1.29 -13.75 10.23
N SER A 352 1.17 -13.68 11.57
CA SER A 352 0.65 -14.75 12.43
C SER A 352 -0.72 -14.48 13.05
N THR A 353 -1.57 -13.68 12.38
CA THR A 353 -2.89 -13.32 12.92
C THR A 353 -3.67 -14.55 13.40
N PRO A 354 -4.16 -14.58 14.66
CA PRO A 354 -4.90 -15.69 15.20
C PRO A 354 -6.17 -15.98 14.38
N ALA A 355 -6.41 -17.24 14.06
CA ALA A 355 -7.60 -17.67 13.33
C ALA A 355 -8.92 -17.36 14.07
N THR A 356 -8.86 -17.12 15.37
CA THR A 356 -10.01 -16.86 16.25
C THR A 356 -10.67 -15.48 16.02
N THR A 357 -9.98 -14.55 15.35
CA THR A 357 -10.50 -13.21 15.06
C THR A 357 -11.11 -13.08 13.66
N VAL A 358 -10.95 -14.09 12.82
CA VAL A 358 -11.36 -14.07 11.43
C VAL A 358 -12.43 -15.12 11.18
N ARG A 359 -13.68 -14.68 11.06
CA ARG A 359 -14.76 -15.56 10.58
C ARG A 359 -14.63 -15.80 9.08
N PRO A 360 -15.02 -17.00 8.57
CA PRO A 360 -15.21 -17.18 7.14
C PRO A 360 -16.27 -16.17 6.67
N LYS A 361 -16.01 -15.50 5.57
CA LYS A 361 -16.91 -14.53 4.95
C LYS A 361 -18.29 -15.19 4.76
N LYS A 362 -19.30 -14.82 5.55
CA LYS A 362 -20.67 -15.18 5.22
C LYS A 362 -20.97 -14.58 3.85
N ALA A 363 -21.36 -15.41 2.89
CA ALA A 363 -21.83 -14.94 1.60
C ALA A 363 -22.96 -13.95 1.87
N HIS A 364 -22.77 -12.69 1.51
CA HIS A 364 -23.84 -11.72 1.53
C HIS A 364 -24.84 -12.15 0.46
N VAL A 365 -25.93 -12.76 0.88
CA VAL A 365 -27.14 -12.91 0.07
C VAL A 365 -27.72 -11.50 -0.01
N HIS A 366 -27.69 -10.92 -1.19
CA HIS A 366 -28.43 -9.69 -1.53
C HIS A 366 -29.86 -10.05 -1.92
#